data_90a301e0f0fb0c12c2e476d572b9ebfb
#
_entry.id   90a301e0f0fb0c12c2e476d572b9ebfb
#
_cell.length_a   1.000
_cell.length_b   1.000
_cell.length_c   1.000
_cell.angle_alpha   90.00
_cell.angle_beta   90.00
_cell.angle_gamma   90.00
#
_symmetry.space_group_name_H-M   'P 1'
#
loop_
_entity.id
_entity.type
_entity.pdbx_description
1 polymer ?
#
loop_
_entity_poly.entity_id
_entity_poly.type
_entity_poly.pdbx_seq_one_letter_code
_entity_poly.pdbx_strand_id
1 'polypeptide(L)'
;MKKTSLPLVTLFALSVLILSACTSSGAASTSPVGEWTLVTYGDASNPTPALPDVETTINFNDDGTFGGSVGCNSFGSDYKVDGDQITFGSIVSTMMFCEGISDQESTVLGILTDKTVSFSMNDDQLTLTSEDGNSVVVLARK
;
A
#
# COMPACT_ATOMS: atom_id res chain seq x y z
N MET A 1 23.84 -83.39 -8.81
CA MET A 1 24.40 -82.44 -7.83
C MET A 1 24.68 -81.12 -8.55
N LYS A 2 23.77 -80.18 -8.55
CA LYS A 2 23.95 -78.82 -9.14
C LYS A 2 23.69 -77.82 -8.04
N LYS A 3 24.77 -77.11 -7.64
CA LYS A 3 24.74 -76.01 -6.69
C LYS A 3 24.27 -74.76 -7.43
N THR A 4 23.11 -74.26 -7.11
CA THR A 4 22.61 -72.95 -7.58
C THR A 4 23.02 -71.91 -6.54
N SER A 5 23.96 -71.07 -6.90
CA SER A 5 24.34 -69.87 -6.13
C SER A 5 23.35 -68.72 -6.45
N LEU A 6 22.70 -68.23 -5.41
CA LEU A 6 21.78 -67.08 -5.41
C LEU A 6 22.60 -65.78 -5.37
N PRO A 7 22.44 -64.83 -6.30
CA PRO A 7 23.12 -63.57 -6.19
C PRO A 7 22.37 -62.67 -5.20
N LEU A 8 23.16 -62.12 -4.28
CA LEU A 8 22.77 -61.14 -3.28
C LEU A 8 22.48 -59.82 -3.98
N VAL A 9 21.21 -59.49 -4.15
CA VAL A 9 20.78 -58.19 -4.67
C VAL A 9 20.87 -57.17 -3.53
N THR A 10 21.92 -56.38 -3.53
CA THR A 10 22.06 -55.20 -2.65
C THR A 10 21.10 -54.11 -3.11
N LEU A 11 20.03 -53.93 -2.36
CA LEU A 11 19.06 -52.86 -2.54
C LEU A 11 19.66 -51.56 -2.02
N PHE A 12 20.15 -50.74 -2.92
CA PHE A 12 20.67 -49.39 -2.62
C PHE A 12 19.46 -48.45 -2.47
N ALA A 13 19.06 -48.24 -1.22
CA ALA A 13 17.98 -47.28 -0.92
C ALA A 13 18.53 -45.87 -1.08
N LEU A 14 18.20 -45.23 -2.20
CA LEU A 14 18.50 -43.86 -2.47
C LEU A 14 17.52 -42.97 -1.70
N SER A 15 17.94 -42.52 -0.49
CA SER A 15 17.20 -41.54 0.30
C SER A 15 17.26 -40.17 -0.39
N VAL A 16 16.23 -39.80 -1.09
CA VAL A 16 16.03 -38.44 -1.63
C VAL A 16 15.57 -37.57 -0.46
N LEU A 17 16.49 -36.78 0.12
CA LEU A 17 16.14 -35.69 1.01
C LEU A 17 15.51 -34.56 0.19
N ILE A 18 14.18 -34.48 0.22
CA ILE A 18 13.46 -33.31 -0.29
C ILE A 18 13.64 -32.20 0.74
N LEU A 19 14.59 -31.28 0.49
CA LEU A 19 14.64 -29.99 1.18
C LEU A 19 13.42 -29.19 0.72
N SER A 20 12.36 -29.23 1.51
CA SER A 20 11.25 -28.27 1.39
C SER A 20 11.81 -26.90 1.81
N ALA A 21 12.29 -26.15 0.82
CA ALA A 21 12.54 -24.74 0.99
C ALA A 21 11.18 -24.06 1.21
N CYS A 22 10.82 -23.81 2.46
CA CYS A 22 9.79 -22.84 2.81
C CYS A 22 10.28 -21.47 2.34
N THR A 23 9.98 -21.11 1.10
CA THR A 23 9.94 -19.71 0.71
C THR A 23 8.78 -19.10 1.50
N SER A 24 9.12 -18.45 2.61
CA SER A 24 8.22 -17.49 3.23
C SER A 24 8.02 -16.36 2.22
N SER A 25 7.02 -16.53 1.34
CA SER A 25 6.42 -15.41 0.65
C SER A 25 5.87 -14.53 1.76
N GLY A 26 6.60 -13.46 2.10
CA GLY A 26 6.06 -12.42 2.95
C GLY A 26 4.75 -11.99 2.30
N ALA A 27 3.63 -12.30 2.95
CA ALA A 27 2.35 -11.80 2.51
C ALA A 27 2.51 -10.28 2.45
N ALA A 28 2.40 -9.71 1.25
CA ALA A 28 2.38 -8.28 1.08
C ALA A 28 1.31 -7.75 2.04
N SER A 29 1.68 -6.79 2.90
CA SER A 29 0.74 -6.21 3.85
C SER A 29 -0.43 -5.63 3.04
N THR A 30 -1.61 -6.15 3.24
CA THR A 30 -2.84 -5.65 2.60
C THR A 30 -3.48 -4.53 3.41
N SER A 31 -2.81 -4.04 4.44
CA SER A 31 -3.30 -2.99 5.33
C SER A 31 -2.61 -1.67 5.06
N PRO A 32 -3.36 -0.57 4.85
CA PRO A 32 -2.79 0.76 4.66
C PRO A 32 -2.21 1.37 5.97
N VAL A 33 -2.46 0.73 7.12
CA VAL A 33 -2.05 1.23 8.44
C VAL A 33 -0.56 1.58 8.46
N GLY A 34 -0.25 2.80 8.88
CA GLY A 34 1.12 3.31 8.97
C GLY A 34 1.22 4.80 8.65
N GLU A 35 2.45 5.29 8.66
CA GLU A 35 2.80 6.65 8.30
C GLU A 35 3.36 6.71 6.88
N TRP A 36 2.89 7.69 6.13
CA TRP A 36 3.16 7.83 4.70
C TRP A 36 3.54 9.26 4.34
N THR A 37 4.26 9.40 3.24
CA THR A 37 4.56 10.68 2.59
C THR A 37 3.99 10.71 1.18
N LEU A 38 3.54 11.87 0.71
CA LEU A 38 3.00 12.04 -0.63
C LEU A 38 4.12 11.97 -1.68
N VAL A 39 3.90 11.20 -2.75
CA VAL A 39 4.83 11.06 -3.89
C VAL A 39 4.28 11.74 -5.14
N THR A 40 3.07 11.35 -5.55
CA THR A 40 2.38 11.95 -6.70
C THR A 40 0.87 11.96 -6.45
N TYR A 41 0.16 12.83 -7.17
CA TYR A 41 -1.28 12.98 -7.06
C TYR A 41 -1.89 13.53 -8.36
N GLY A 42 -3.21 13.45 -8.47
CA GLY A 42 -3.97 14.07 -9.57
C GLY A 42 -4.35 13.08 -10.66
N ASP A 43 -4.22 13.47 -11.91
CA ASP A 43 -4.60 12.65 -13.08
C ASP A 43 -3.81 11.35 -13.15
N ALA A 44 -4.50 10.21 -13.23
CA ALA A 44 -3.88 8.89 -13.24
C ALA A 44 -2.99 8.64 -14.46
N SER A 45 -3.27 9.29 -15.59
CA SER A 45 -2.48 9.18 -16.81
C SER A 45 -1.21 10.05 -16.81
N ASN A 46 -1.19 11.10 -15.98
CA ASN A 46 -0.07 12.02 -15.83
C ASN A 46 -0.02 12.62 -14.42
N PRO A 47 0.32 11.82 -13.41
CA PRO A 47 0.32 12.28 -12.01
C PRO A 47 1.31 13.41 -11.78
N THR A 48 0.90 14.40 -10.99
CA THR A 48 1.72 15.53 -10.59
C THR A 48 2.63 15.10 -9.43
N PRO A 49 3.95 15.32 -9.48
CA PRO A 49 4.83 15.08 -8.34
C PRO A 49 4.46 15.97 -7.16
N ALA A 50 4.61 15.44 -5.94
CA ALA A 50 4.52 16.25 -4.73
C ALA A 50 5.55 17.38 -4.76
N LEU A 51 5.20 18.52 -4.15
CA LEU A 51 6.07 19.69 -4.06
C LEU A 51 7.35 19.33 -3.28
N PRO A 52 8.55 19.58 -3.84
CA PRO A 52 9.81 19.04 -3.30
C PRO A 52 10.19 19.57 -1.93
N ASP A 53 9.82 20.81 -1.61
CA ASP A 53 10.19 21.48 -0.36
C ASP A 53 9.05 21.51 0.66
N VAL A 54 8.00 20.69 0.44
CA VAL A 54 6.84 20.59 1.30
C VAL A 54 6.84 19.23 2.01
N GLU A 55 7.03 19.29 3.32
CA GLU A 55 6.92 18.08 4.14
C GLU A 55 5.46 17.61 4.20
N THR A 56 5.24 16.35 3.89
CA THR A 56 3.93 15.72 3.97
C THR A 56 3.95 14.53 4.93
N THR A 57 2.87 14.36 5.67
CA THR A 57 2.66 13.23 6.57
C THR A 57 1.21 12.83 6.51
N ILE A 58 0.96 11.56 6.24
CA ILE A 58 -0.37 10.98 6.14
C ILE A 58 -0.37 9.72 7.01
N ASN A 59 -1.29 9.65 7.95
CA ASN A 59 -1.40 8.55 8.90
C ASN A 59 -2.72 7.80 8.68
N PHE A 60 -2.61 6.50 8.49
CA PHE A 60 -3.71 5.56 8.63
C PHE A 60 -3.54 4.84 9.96
N ASN A 61 -4.39 5.15 10.93
CA ASN A 61 -4.32 4.55 12.25
C ASN A 61 -5.14 3.25 12.31
N ASP A 62 -4.77 2.33 13.17
CA ASP A 62 -5.44 1.04 13.36
C ASP A 62 -6.82 1.17 14.02
N ASP A 63 -7.12 2.32 14.61
CA ASP A 63 -8.43 2.67 15.17
C ASP A 63 -9.43 3.18 14.12
N GLY A 64 -9.04 3.23 12.83
CA GLY A 64 -9.88 3.71 11.73
C GLY A 64 -9.85 5.22 11.56
N THR A 65 -8.94 5.93 12.21
CA THR A 65 -8.74 7.37 11.98
C THR A 65 -7.69 7.62 10.90
N PHE A 66 -7.89 8.66 10.11
CA PHE A 66 -7.04 9.10 9.01
C PHE A 66 -6.73 10.58 9.17
N GLY A 67 -5.47 10.96 8.99
CA GLY A 67 -5.14 12.37 9.15
C GLY A 67 -3.67 12.69 8.89
N GLY A 68 -3.34 13.96 8.94
CA GLY A 68 -1.98 14.45 8.72
C GLY A 68 -1.93 15.81 8.08
N SER A 69 -0.96 16.01 7.19
CA SER A 69 -0.80 17.20 6.37
C SER A 69 -0.22 16.82 5.00
N VAL A 70 -0.77 17.38 3.95
CA VAL A 70 -0.25 17.24 2.57
C VAL A 70 0.25 18.58 2.02
N GLY A 71 0.51 19.49 2.92
CA GLY A 71 0.97 20.82 2.55
C GLY A 71 0.94 21.79 3.73
N CYS A 72 -0.02 22.68 3.71
CA CYS A 72 -0.16 23.77 4.68
C CYS A 72 -1.04 23.40 5.87
N ASN A 73 -2.18 22.77 5.58
CA ASN A 73 -3.19 22.49 6.58
C ASN A 73 -3.07 21.09 7.15
N SER A 74 -3.43 20.96 8.44
CA SER A 74 -3.67 19.66 9.03
C SER A 74 -5.09 19.22 8.72
N PHE A 75 -5.28 17.93 8.45
CA PHE A 75 -6.57 17.34 8.18
C PHE A 75 -6.80 16.10 9.03
N GLY A 76 -8.07 15.74 9.17
CA GLY A 76 -8.50 14.51 9.86
C GLY A 76 -9.84 14.01 9.35
N SER A 77 -10.03 12.69 9.39
CA SER A 77 -11.23 11.97 9.01
C SER A 77 -11.23 10.58 9.63
N ASP A 78 -12.33 9.86 9.44
CA ASP A 78 -12.39 8.42 9.63
C ASP A 78 -12.18 7.73 8.28
N TYR A 79 -11.71 6.48 8.32
CA TYR A 79 -11.66 5.62 7.15
C TYR A 79 -12.06 4.18 7.47
N LYS A 80 -12.49 3.46 6.46
CA LYS A 80 -12.85 2.04 6.57
C LYS A 80 -12.30 1.27 5.38
N VAL A 81 -11.67 0.13 5.66
CA VAL A 81 -11.17 -0.80 4.64
C VAL A 81 -12.17 -1.92 4.44
N ASP A 82 -12.46 -2.25 3.17
CA ASP A 82 -13.24 -3.40 2.76
C ASP A 82 -12.60 -4.03 1.50
N GLY A 83 -11.93 -5.15 1.69
CA GLY A 83 -11.15 -5.79 0.63
C GLY A 83 -10.01 -4.89 0.12
N ASP A 84 -10.07 -4.51 -1.14
CA ASP A 84 -9.13 -3.62 -1.82
C ASP A 84 -9.65 -2.17 -1.93
N GLN A 85 -10.67 -1.83 -1.17
CA GLN A 85 -11.27 -0.50 -1.15
C GLN A 85 -11.09 0.17 0.21
N ILE A 86 -10.93 1.49 0.17
CA ILE A 86 -10.96 2.38 1.32
C ILE A 86 -12.07 3.40 1.12
N THR A 87 -12.97 3.49 2.08
CA THR A 87 -13.98 4.55 2.15
C THR A 87 -13.55 5.57 3.19
N PHE A 88 -13.43 6.82 2.77
CA PHE A 88 -13.14 7.95 3.65
C PHE A 88 -14.43 8.66 4.03
N GLY A 89 -14.48 9.13 5.26
CA GLY A 89 -15.51 10.08 5.71
C GLY A 89 -15.22 11.52 5.24
N SER A 90 -16.01 12.45 5.75
CA SER A 90 -15.80 13.88 5.51
C SER A 90 -14.47 14.32 6.12
N ILE A 91 -13.57 14.82 5.30
CA ILE A 91 -12.29 15.35 5.74
C ILE A 91 -12.49 16.77 6.30
N VAL A 92 -12.08 16.96 7.54
CA VAL A 92 -12.03 18.28 8.18
C VAL A 92 -10.58 18.76 8.15
N SER A 93 -10.36 19.99 7.73
CA SER A 93 -9.02 20.60 7.71
C SER A 93 -9.01 22.00 8.30
N THR A 94 -7.85 22.44 8.76
CA THR A 94 -7.60 23.86 9.05
C THR A 94 -7.67 24.65 7.74
N MET A 95 -7.84 25.96 7.83
CA MET A 95 -8.06 26.81 6.65
C MET A 95 -7.04 27.96 6.63
N MET A 96 -5.76 27.63 6.66
CA MET A 96 -4.70 28.58 6.41
C MET A 96 -4.49 28.72 4.89
N PHE A 97 -4.15 29.91 4.45
CA PHE A 97 -3.72 30.13 3.07
C PHE A 97 -2.19 30.07 2.98
N CYS A 98 -1.68 29.18 2.16
CA CYS A 98 -0.25 29.06 1.87
C CYS A 98 -0.06 29.14 0.36
N GLU A 99 0.58 30.22 -0.08
CA GLU A 99 0.83 30.44 -1.51
C GLU A 99 1.65 29.30 -2.12
N GLY A 100 1.21 28.82 -3.28
CA GLY A 100 1.89 27.75 -4.03
C GLY A 100 1.68 26.33 -3.51
N ILE A 101 0.99 26.12 -2.36
CA ILE A 101 0.76 24.81 -1.76
C ILE A 101 -0.72 24.39 -1.84
N SER A 102 -1.62 25.36 -1.89
CA SER A 102 -3.08 25.12 -1.82
C SER A 102 -3.61 24.18 -2.90
N ASP A 103 -3.01 24.17 -4.09
CA ASP A 103 -3.45 23.29 -5.20
C ASP A 103 -3.14 21.82 -4.92
N GLN A 104 -1.96 21.53 -4.36
CA GLN A 104 -1.62 20.15 -3.93
C GLN A 104 -2.62 19.66 -2.89
N GLU A 105 -2.85 20.45 -1.86
CA GLU A 105 -3.73 20.08 -0.75
C GLU A 105 -5.18 19.89 -1.22
N SER A 106 -5.74 20.86 -1.96
CA SER A 106 -7.11 20.80 -2.43
C SER A 106 -7.35 19.62 -3.38
N THR A 107 -6.36 19.31 -4.23
CA THR A 107 -6.47 18.17 -5.16
C THR A 107 -6.43 16.85 -4.41
N VAL A 108 -5.45 16.65 -3.51
CA VAL A 108 -5.33 15.40 -2.75
C VAL A 108 -6.57 15.17 -1.89
N LEU A 109 -7.00 16.18 -1.11
CA LEU A 109 -8.17 16.04 -0.24
C LEU A 109 -9.47 15.89 -1.05
N GLY A 110 -9.57 16.52 -2.21
CA GLY A 110 -10.74 16.40 -3.11
C GLY A 110 -10.89 15.00 -3.72
N ILE A 111 -9.80 14.27 -3.93
CA ILE A 111 -9.83 12.88 -4.39
C ILE A 111 -10.36 11.94 -3.29
N LEU A 112 -10.12 12.27 -2.02
CA LEU A 112 -10.39 11.38 -0.88
C LEU A 112 -11.68 11.71 -0.12
N THR A 113 -12.05 13.00 0.03
CA THR A 113 -13.19 13.44 0.87
C THR A 113 -14.51 12.79 0.45
N ASP A 114 -15.17 12.10 1.38
CA ASP A 114 -16.45 11.40 1.16
C ASP A 114 -16.43 10.42 -0.03
N LYS A 115 -15.28 9.82 -0.30
CA LYS A 115 -15.07 8.92 -1.44
C LYS A 115 -14.70 7.52 -1.02
N THR A 116 -15.04 6.56 -1.88
CA THR A 116 -14.47 5.22 -1.89
C THR A 116 -13.43 5.16 -3.00
N VAL A 117 -12.25 4.70 -2.69
CA VAL A 117 -11.14 4.51 -3.62
C VAL A 117 -10.68 3.06 -3.58
N SER A 118 -10.19 2.54 -4.69
CA SER A 118 -9.42 1.30 -4.65
C SER A 118 -8.00 1.58 -4.17
N PHE A 119 -7.39 0.62 -3.49
CA PHE A 119 -6.00 0.75 -3.11
C PHE A 119 -5.19 -0.49 -3.50
N SER A 120 -3.93 -0.26 -3.79
CA SER A 120 -2.95 -1.32 -4.00
C SER A 120 -1.65 -0.98 -3.27
N MET A 121 -1.01 -2.01 -2.76
CA MET A 121 0.30 -1.88 -2.11
C MET A 121 1.34 -2.65 -2.90
N ASN A 122 2.46 -2.02 -3.12
CA ASN A 122 3.63 -2.62 -3.74
C ASN A 122 4.85 -2.22 -2.92
N ASP A 123 5.37 -3.15 -2.12
CA ASP A 123 6.43 -2.92 -1.14
C ASP A 123 6.07 -1.76 -0.19
N ASP A 124 6.82 -0.67 -0.25
CA ASP A 124 6.64 0.53 0.56
C ASP A 124 5.83 1.63 -0.14
N GLN A 125 5.09 1.29 -1.19
CA GLN A 125 4.23 2.22 -1.92
C GLN A 125 2.76 1.84 -1.79
N LEU A 126 1.92 2.82 -1.44
CA LEU A 126 0.47 2.73 -1.41
C LEU A 126 -0.10 3.62 -2.53
N THR A 127 -0.85 3.02 -3.43
CA THR A 127 -1.56 3.74 -4.50
C THR A 127 -3.05 3.72 -4.21
N LEU A 128 -3.65 4.89 -4.12
CA LEU A 128 -5.10 5.11 -4.00
C LEU A 128 -5.61 5.57 -5.37
N THR A 129 -6.64 4.92 -5.88
CA THR A 129 -7.21 5.24 -7.20
C THR A 129 -8.70 5.53 -7.06
N SER A 130 -9.16 6.64 -7.63
CA SER A 130 -10.59 6.99 -7.64
C SER A 130 -11.45 5.91 -8.31
N GLU A 131 -12.73 5.84 -7.96
CA GLU A 131 -13.66 4.83 -8.47
C GLU A 131 -13.76 4.82 -10.01
N ASP A 132 -13.66 6.00 -10.64
CA ASP A 132 -13.64 6.13 -12.10
C ASP A 132 -12.27 5.84 -12.74
N GLY A 133 -11.24 5.59 -11.95
CA GLY A 133 -9.88 5.31 -12.40
C GLY A 133 -9.10 6.52 -12.94
N ASN A 134 -9.67 7.73 -12.88
CA ASN A 134 -9.09 8.92 -13.51
C ASN A 134 -8.13 9.70 -12.59
N SER A 135 -8.19 9.46 -11.29
CA SER A 135 -7.35 10.16 -10.31
C SER A 135 -6.61 9.19 -9.40
N VAL A 136 -5.40 9.58 -9.02
CA VAL A 136 -4.56 8.82 -8.10
C VAL A 136 -3.96 9.68 -7.00
N VAL A 137 -3.68 9.04 -5.88
CA VAL A 137 -2.78 9.54 -4.83
C VAL A 137 -1.79 8.42 -4.54
N VAL A 138 -0.50 8.70 -4.73
CA VAL A 138 0.57 7.73 -4.51
C VAL A 138 1.38 8.16 -3.30
N LEU A 139 1.54 7.25 -2.38
CA LEU A 139 2.20 7.45 -1.10
C LEU A 139 3.39 6.49 -0.97
N ALA A 140 4.45 6.94 -0.32
CA ALA A 140 5.56 6.08 0.11
C ALA A 140 5.57 5.96 1.63
N ARG A 141 5.95 4.79 2.13
CA ARG A 141 6.06 4.54 3.58
C ARG A 141 7.18 5.38 4.18
N LYS A 142 6.91 5.97 5.32
CA LYS A 142 7.88 6.72 6.12
C LYS A 142 8.68 5.81 7.04
#